data_c511d4e4d46af5c9283769ef27d3955a
#
_entry.id   c511d4e4d46af5c9283769ef27d3955a
#
_cell.length_a   1.000
_cell.length_b   1.000
_cell.length_c   1.000
_cell.angle_alpha   90.00
_cell.angle_beta   90.00
_cell.angle_gamma   90.00
#
_symmetry.space_group_name_H-M   'P 1'
#
loop_
_entity.id
_entity.type
_entity.pdbx_description
1 polymer ?
#
loop_
_entity_poly.entity_id
_entity_poly.type
_entity_poly.pdbx_seq_one_letter_code
_entity_poly.pdbx_strand_id
1 'polypeptide(L)'
;MRSDDRLRLIRTTIEQSDRPIVATTADLNHPGPYIVGVNDAYSDLTGYSFDELIGATPRLHQGTATDRAVLERLRRNLRAGIMFEGSTWNYRKDGSPYLLEWTVTPLRSGSGTIDYFFSIQRDVTECRSESVTPIQRLEATLHEVRNHSDPITGAQTRQSMVRCLQRAIDASIESGKTAGLIKLQINRARRLNKVFRFNAINQLLRDIAERIAGACETDETIARSHEYTFAITVPTITGDDTDAYLDARARALQTAITEAEFVIGNETIQIDVNVGIGRAPLDGQDANDLEVLVDEAAQSVDEQSGEHGVHWVRHEVVEREVLQLSLERDLRRAVNENKLEVYYQPIVDLTCGRIIGAEALARWPQPEGQPPIGPDEFIPLAESLGLIDRLGRRVFERACHQLHDWQEQSGDKTFSVSVNVAPRQLLDRNLTDRLLALTRAAGVSPTCVKLEITEGALEQEFDTVRAVIDNLVAAGFSLALDDFGKGHSSLERVISLPFSLLKVDRSFVWQTPGGPGAAVVESLVKLSSGLKLHALGEGVETAAHETFLRDCGYIYGQGYYYGKPVAAENFPLIPGG
;
A
#
# COMPACT_ATOMS: atom_id res chain seq x y z
N MET A 1 -29.57 -5.95 -11.11
CA MET A 1 -30.71 -5.25 -10.45
C MET A 1 -31.33 -4.36 -11.48
N ARG A 2 -32.63 -4.55 -11.80
CA ARG A 2 -33.36 -3.73 -12.78
C ARG A 2 -33.52 -2.30 -12.26
N SER A 3 -33.69 -1.30 -13.14
CA SER A 3 -33.84 0.12 -12.78
C SER A 3 -34.93 0.35 -11.72
N ASP A 4 -36.04 -0.39 -11.81
CA ASP A 4 -37.17 -0.30 -10.85
C ASP A 4 -36.83 -0.79 -9.42
N ASP A 5 -35.97 -1.79 -9.29
CA ASP A 5 -35.56 -2.29 -7.98
C ASP A 5 -34.67 -1.29 -7.23
N ARG A 6 -33.87 -0.52 -7.97
CA ARG A 6 -33.02 0.55 -7.42
C ARG A 6 -33.84 1.76 -6.97
N LEU A 7 -34.83 2.16 -7.77
CA LEU A 7 -35.72 3.26 -7.39
C LEU A 7 -36.54 2.92 -6.13
N ARG A 8 -36.97 1.65 -5.96
CA ARG A 8 -37.63 1.19 -4.74
C ARG A 8 -36.69 1.28 -3.54
N LEU A 9 -35.46 0.80 -3.67
CA LEU A 9 -34.47 0.86 -2.58
C LEU A 9 -34.15 2.30 -2.18
N ILE A 10 -33.97 3.19 -3.16
CA ILE A 10 -33.78 4.63 -2.93
C ILE A 10 -34.95 5.22 -2.15
N ARG A 11 -36.19 4.97 -2.57
CA ARG A 11 -37.40 5.46 -1.88
C ARG A 11 -37.48 4.98 -0.43
N THR A 12 -37.30 3.69 -0.18
CA THR A 12 -37.34 3.13 1.20
C THR A 12 -36.23 3.74 2.10
N THR A 13 -35.07 4.01 1.53
CA THR A 13 -33.96 4.63 2.30
C THR A 13 -34.22 6.10 2.61
N ILE A 14 -34.88 6.84 1.70
CA ILE A 14 -35.24 8.25 1.87
C ILE A 14 -36.34 8.42 2.93
N GLU A 15 -37.35 7.54 2.91
CA GLU A 15 -38.53 7.59 3.80
C GLU A 15 -38.17 7.42 5.29
N GLN A 16 -37.02 6.82 5.61
CA GLN A 16 -36.56 6.62 7.01
C GLN A 16 -35.81 7.82 7.61
N SER A 17 -35.62 8.91 6.87
CA SER A 17 -34.84 10.06 7.33
C SER A 17 -35.73 11.22 7.77
N ASP A 18 -35.46 11.76 8.95
CA ASP A 18 -36.08 12.99 9.46
C ASP A 18 -35.56 14.28 8.79
N ARG A 19 -34.53 14.17 7.96
CA ARG A 19 -33.99 15.31 7.19
C ARG A 19 -34.63 15.40 5.83
N PRO A 20 -34.91 16.62 5.30
CA PRO A 20 -35.39 16.82 3.94
C PRO A 20 -34.43 16.24 2.91
N ILE A 21 -34.90 15.25 2.15
CA ILE A 21 -34.10 14.57 1.13
C ILE A 21 -34.83 14.57 -0.21
N VAL A 22 -34.09 14.85 -1.27
CA VAL A 22 -34.57 14.73 -2.65
C VAL A 22 -33.59 13.97 -3.53
N ALA A 23 -34.10 13.04 -4.33
CA ALA A 23 -33.36 12.33 -5.35
C ALA A 23 -33.80 12.79 -6.74
N THR A 24 -32.81 13.01 -7.64
CA THR A 24 -33.09 13.45 -9.02
C THR A 24 -32.37 12.56 -10.03
N THR A 25 -32.84 12.60 -11.28
CA THR A 25 -32.11 12.00 -12.41
C THR A 25 -30.75 12.67 -12.62
N ALA A 26 -29.86 11.99 -13.34
CA ALA A 26 -28.52 12.51 -13.66
C ALA A 26 -28.52 13.51 -14.84
N ASP A 27 -29.63 13.70 -15.53
CA ASP A 27 -29.72 14.62 -16.68
C ASP A 27 -29.72 16.09 -16.21
N LEU A 28 -28.60 16.77 -16.44
CA LEU A 28 -28.40 18.20 -16.12
C LEU A 28 -28.76 19.15 -17.24
N ASN A 29 -29.24 18.64 -18.41
CA ASN A 29 -29.67 19.47 -19.50
C ASN A 29 -31.07 20.07 -19.20
N HIS A 30 -31.35 21.23 -19.78
CA HIS A 30 -32.65 21.88 -19.59
C HIS A 30 -33.78 21.03 -20.21
N PRO A 31 -34.90 20.80 -19.51
CA PRO A 31 -35.33 21.35 -18.22
C PRO A 31 -34.87 20.57 -16.98
N GLY A 32 -34.29 19.38 -17.12
CA GLY A 32 -33.86 18.52 -15.98
C GLY A 32 -32.80 19.17 -15.08
N PRO A 33 -32.34 18.49 -13.98
CA PRO A 33 -32.72 17.13 -13.58
C PRO A 33 -34.16 17.00 -13.07
N TYR A 34 -34.74 15.80 -13.15
CA TYR A 34 -36.09 15.53 -12.67
C TYR A 34 -36.11 14.84 -11.32
N ILE A 35 -37.01 15.25 -10.44
CA ILE A 35 -37.22 14.65 -9.12
C ILE A 35 -37.83 13.26 -9.30
N VAL A 36 -37.17 12.23 -8.72
CA VAL A 36 -37.61 10.82 -8.78
C VAL A 36 -37.97 10.26 -7.40
N GLY A 37 -37.65 10.98 -6.31
CA GLY A 37 -37.98 10.60 -4.95
C GLY A 37 -37.77 11.75 -3.99
N VAL A 38 -38.67 11.88 -3.02
CA VAL A 38 -38.60 12.81 -1.88
C VAL A 38 -39.15 12.09 -0.65
N ASN A 39 -38.79 12.57 0.55
CA ASN A 39 -39.41 12.15 1.81
C ASN A 39 -40.40 13.20 2.33
N ASP A 40 -41.15 12.83 3.39
CA ASP A 40 -42.14 13.71 3.99
C ASP A 40 -41.51 15.02 4.50
N ALA A 41 -40.32 14.95 5.11
CA ALA A 41 -39.58 16.13 5.56
C ALA A 41 -39.27 17.13 4.43
N TYR A 42 -39.05 16.64 3.19
CA TYR A 42 -38.86 17.52 2.03
C TYR A 42 -40.18 18.17 1.58
N SER A 43 -41.27 17.43 1.63
CA SER A 43 -42.61 17.96 1.34
C SER A 43 -43.01 19.03 2.35
N ASP A 44 -42.77 18.78 3.64
CA ASP A 44 -43.02 19.73 4.73
C ASP A 44 -42.16 20.99 4.60
N LEU A 45 -40.85 20.82 4.28
CA LEU A 45 -39.97 21.95 4.06
C LEU A 45 -40.42 22.85 2.92
N THR A 46 -40.88 22.27 1.81
CA THR A 46 -41.13 23.00 0.58
C THR A 46 -42.60 23.41 0.38
N GLY A 47 -43.51 22.76 1.11
CA GLY A 47 -44.96 22.96 1.02
C GLY A 47 -45.60 22.33 -0.22
N TYR A 48 -44.87 21.56 -1.02
CA TYR A 48 -45.37 20.82 -2.17
C TYR A 48 -45.68 19.37 -1.81
N SER A 49 -46.76 18.82 -2.32
CA SER A 49 -47.07 17.41 -2.12
C SER A 49 -46.14 16.50 -2.93
N PHE A 50 -46.05 15.22 -2.53
CA PHE A 50 -45.28 14.20 -3.23
C PHE A 50 -45.62 14.14 -4.73
N ASP A 51 -46.93 14.14 -5.07
CA ASP A 51 -47.40 14.04 -6.46
C ASP A 51 -47.04 15.27 -7.31
N GLU A 52 -46.91 16.44 -6.69
CA GLU A 52 -46.49 17.68 -7.37
C GLU A 52 -44.99 17.74 -7.60
N LEU A 53 -44.23 17.06 -6.75
CA LEU A 53 -42.76 17.06 -6.79
C LEU A 53 -42.20 16.02 -7.78
N ILE A 54 -42.79 14.83 -7.85
CA ILE A 54 -42.31 13.76 -8.73
C ILE A 54 -42.46 14.15 -10.20
N GLY A 55 -41.36 14.08 -10.94
CA GLY A 55 -41.30 14.50 -12.35
C GLY A 55 -41.10 16.01 -12.57
N ALA A 56 -41.23 16.83 -11.51
CA ALA A 56 -40.84 18.23 -11.54
C ALA A 56 -39.30 18.40 -11.50
N THR A 57 -38.82 19.61 -11.70
CA THR A 57 -37.40 19.92 -11.55
C THR A 57 -37.17 20.73 -10.27
N PRO A 58 -36.04 20.60 -9.55
CA PRO A 58 -35.76 21.42 -8.38
C PRO A 58 -35.70 22.93 -8.65
N ARG A 59 -35.76 23.33 -9.90
CA ARG A 59 -35.84 24.75 -10.33
C ARG A 59 -37.13 25.43 -9.89
N LEU A 60 -38.18 24.65 -9.60
CA LEU A 60 -39.47 25.19 -9.11
C LEU A 60 -39.33 26.00 -7.80
N HIS A 61 -38.23 25.74 -7.03
CA HIS A 61 -37.91 26.47 -5.81
C HIS A 61 -37.08 27.74 -6.05
N GLN A 62 -36.63 28.01 -7.27
CA GLN A 62 -35.78 29.17 -7.58
C GLN A 62 -36.62 30.44 -7.77
N GLY A 63 -36.10 31.57 -7.34
CA GLY A 63 -36.74 32.88 -7.46
C GLY A 63 -35.73 34.02 -7.56
N THR A 64 -36.22 35.24 -7.31
CA THR A 64 -35.44 36.47 -7.50
C THR A 64 -34.18 36.59 -6.62
N ALA A 65 -34.20 36.03 -5.43
CA ALA A 65 -33.06 36.05 -4.48
C ALA A 65 -32.16 34.83 -4.62
N THR A 66 -32.45 33.88 -5.52
CA THR A 66 -31.61 32.70 -5.73
C THR A 66 -30.27 33.07 -6.36
N ASP A 67 -29.15 32.73 -5.72
CA ASP A 67 -27.81 33.07 -6.19
C ASP A 67 -27.41 32.21 -7.40
N ARG A 68 -27.28 32.87 -8.55
CA ARG A 68 -26.92 32.23 -9.82
C ARG A 68 -25.49 31.69 -9.82
N ALA A 69 -24.55 32.34 -9.13
CA ALA A 69 -23.16 31.88 -9.06
C ALA A 69 -23.06 30.55 -8.29
N VAL A 70 -23.85 30.39 -7.22
CA VAL A 70 -23.95 29.13 -6.47
C VAL A 70 -24.52 28.02 -7.36
N LEU A 71 -25.57 28.31 -8.15
CA LEU A 71 -26.17 27.34 -9.08
C LEU A 71 -25.22 26.95 -10.22
N GLU A 72 -24.40 27.86 -10.70
CA GLU A 72 -23.38 27.56 -11.72
C GLU A 72 -22.27 26.67 -11.16
N ARG A 73 -21.83 26.92 -9.91
CA ARG A 73 -20.87 26.07 -9.19
C ARG A 73 -21.45 24.66 -8.97
N LEU A 74 -22.71 24.57 -8.52
CA LEU A 74 -23.44 23.31 -8.41
C LEU A 74 -23.39 22.53 -9.73
N ARG A 75 -23.81 23.18 -10.82
CA ARG A 75 -23.86 22.53 -12.14
C ARG A 75 -22.50 22.05 -12.63
N ARG A 76 -21.44 22.82 -12.35
CA ARG A 76 -20.06 22.46 -12.69
C ARG A 76 -19.61 21.22 -11.94
N ASN A 77 -19.82 21.19 -10.61
CA ASN A 77 -19.44 20.05 -9.76
C ASN A 77 -20.20 18.78 -10.15
N LEU A 78 -21.50 18.88 -10.37
CA LEU A 78 -22.30 17.71 -10.74
C LEU A 78 -21.91 17.15 -12.11
N ARG A 79 -21.55 17.99 -13.10
CA ARG A 79 -21.01 17.55 -14.39
C ARG A 79 -19.67 16.85 -14.26
N ALA A 80 -18.83 17.29 -13.32
CA ALA A 80 -17.56 16.65 -13.01
C ALA A 80 -17.71 15.38 -12.15
N GLY A 81 -18.94 15.07 -11.70
CA GLY A 81 -19.21 13.94 -10.81
C GLY A 81 -18.67 14.12 -9.40
N ILE A 82 -18.52 15.36 -8.97
CA ILE A 82 -18.00 15.78 -7.66
C ILE A 82 -19.19 16.20 -6.78
N MET A 83 -19.12 15.88 -5.48
CA MET A 83 -20.06 16.33 -4.47
C MET A 83 -20.09 17.87 -4.43
N PHE A 84 -21.27 18.43 -4.13
CA PHE A 84 -21.48 19.86 -3.98
C PHE A 84 -22.03 20.18 -2.61
N GLU A 85 -21.50 21.25 -1.99
CA GLU A 85 -22.08 21.87 -0.81
C GLU A 85 -22.26 23.38 -1.05
N GLY A 86 -23.37 23.92 -0.56
CA GLY A 86 -23.66 25.34 -0.74
C GLY A 86 -24.93 25.80 -0.06
N SER A 87 -25.17 27.12 -0.12
CA SER A 87 -26.39 27.74 0.39
C SER A 87 -26.88 28.82 -0.58
N THR A 88 -28.21 28.90 -0.73
CA THR A 88 -28.87 29.97 -1.49
C THR A 88 -30.33 30.13 -1.06
N TRP A 89 -30.94 31.25 -1.41
CA TRP A 89 -32.36 31.47 -1.17
C TRP A 89 -33.22 30.65 -2.14
N ASN A 90 -34.16 29.91 -1.60
CA ASN A 90 -35.23 29.19 -2.30
C ASN A 90 -36.60 29.67 -1.84
N TYR A 91 -37.64 29.24 -2.53
CA TYR A 91 -39.00 29.62 -2.26
C TYR A 91 -39.90 28.41 -2.06
N ARG A 92 -40.76 28.45 -1.05
CA ARG A 92 -41.81 27.46 -0.81
C ARG A 92 -42.94 27.64 -1.80
N LYS A 93 -43.90 26.73 -1.78
CA LYS A 93 -45.11 26.78 -2.62
C LYS A 93 -45.96 28.03 -2.36
N ASP A 94 -46.00 28.52 -1.13
CA ASP A 94 -46.71 29.75 -0.74
C ASP A 94 -45.99 31.05 -1.13
N GLY A 95 -44.81 30.94 -1.72
CA GLY A 95 -43.97 32.06 -2.12
C GLY A 95 -43.07 32.59 -1.02
N SER A 96 -43.12 32.04 0.19
CA SER A 96 -42.21 32.44 1.29
C SER A 96 -40.78 32.03 0.98
N PRO A 97 -39.79 32.94 1.14
CA PRO A 97 -38.40 32.63 0.94
C PRO A 97 -37.82 31.87 2.15
N TYR A 98 -36.91 30.94 1.90
CA TYR A 98 -36.11 30.30 2.93
C TYR A 98 -34.67 30.15 2.46
N LEU A 99 -33.72 30.26 3.42
CA LEU A 99 -32.30 30.07 3.12
C LEU A 99 -32.00 28.57 3.18
N LEU A 100 -31.80 28.00 2.01
CA LEU A 100 -31.44 26.59 1.85
C LEU A 100 -29.93 26.40 1.98
N GLU A 101 -29.54 25.49 2.88
CA GLU A 101 -28.21 24.87 2.89
C GLU A 101 -28.38 23.42 2.44
N TRP A 102 -27.55 22.98 1.46
CA TRP A 102 -27.68 21.61 0.95
C TRP A 102 -26.36 21.00 0.49
N THR A 103 -26.32 19.67 0.59
CA THR A 103 -25.27 18.82 0.04
C THR A 103 -25.85 17.96 -1.07
N VAL A 104 -25.19 17.88 -2.23
CA VAL A 104 -25.60 17.04 -3.36
C VAL A 104 -24.50 16.04 -3.70
N THR A 105 -24.85 14.74 -3.64
CA THR A 105 -23.91 13.64 -3.89
C THR A 105 -24.32 12.86 -5.13
N PRO A 106 -23.41 12.61 -6.10
CA PRO A 106 -23.67 11.75 -7.24
C PRO A 106 -23.68 10.26 -6.83
N LEU A 107 -24.74 9.54 -7.25
CA LEU A 107 -24.83 8.09 -7.12
C LEU A 107 -24.46 7.41 -8.42
N ARG A 108 -23.45 6.53 -8.37
CA ARG A 108 -22.90 5.82 -9.53
C ARG A 108 -23.47 4.40 -9.64
N SER A 109 -23.66 3.96 -10.88
CA SER A 109 -23.96 2.56 -11.19
C SER A 109 -22.72 1.68 -10.99
N GLY A 110 -22.90 0.37 -11.03
CA GLY A 110 -21.78 -0.59 -11.05
C GLY A 110 -20.87 -0.47 -12.28
N SER A 111 -21.31 0.25 -13.33
CA SER A 111 -20.52 0.61 -14.51
C SER A 111 -19.74 1.92 -14.37
N GLY A 112 -19.88 2.63 -13.22
CA GLY A 112 -19.23 3.92 -12.99
C GLY A 112 -19.98 5.14 -13.51
N THR A 113 -21.08 4.98 -14.26
CA THR A 113 -21.93 6.09 -14.73
C THR A 113 -22.77 6.65 -13.58
N ILE A 114 -23.04 7.96 -13.61
CA ILE A 114 -23.92 8.61 -12.63
C ILE A 114 -25.35 8.36 -13.06
N ASP A 115 -26.14 7.70 -12.21
CA ASP A 115 -27.55 7.40 -12.47
C ASP A 115 -28.48 8.44 -11.84
N TYR A 116 -28.12 8.90 -10.62
CA TYR A 116 -28.94 9.82 -9.83
C TYR A 116 -28.07 10.80 -9.05
N PHE A 117 -28.68 11.93 -8.63
CA PHE A 117 -28.14 12.82 -7.62
C PHE A 117 -29.00 12.77 -6.36
N PHE A 118 -28.35 12.73 -5.22
CA PHE A 118 -28.96 12.72 -3.91
C PHE A 118 -28.69 14.04 -3.21
N SER A 119 -29.69 14.72 -2.71
CA SER A 119 -29.54 15.98 -1.99
C SER A 119 -30.16 15.91 -0.62
N ILE A 120 -29.36 16.22 0.41
CA ILE A 120 -29.81 16.45 1.79
C ILE A 120 -29.89 17.95 1.99
N GLN A 121 -31.03 18.42 2.54
CA GLN A 121 -31.35 19.83 2.65
C GLN A 121 -31.59 20.25 4.09
N ARG A 122 -31.36 21.53 4.37
CA ARG A 122 -31.63 22.16 5.65
C ARG A 122 -32.09 23.59 5.45
N ASP A 123 -33.17 24.00 6.13
CA ASP A 123 -33.56 25.39 6.28
C ASP A 123 -32.72 26.05 7.37
N VAL A 124 -32.00 27.09 7.01
CA VAL A 124 -31.16 27.87 7.94
C VAL A 124 -31.62 29.34 8.02
N THR A 125 -32.85 29.62 7.64
CA THR A 125 -33.44 30.98 7.62
C THR A 125 -33.42 31.62 8.99
N GLU A 126 -33.80 30.89 10.03
CA GLU A 126 -33.85 31.39 11.40
C GLU A 126 -32.47 31.59 12.03
N CYS A 127 -31.45 30.92 11.50
CA CYS A 127 -30.07 31.05 11.98
C CYS A 127 -29.38 32.37 11.59
N ARG A 128 -30.00 33.19 10.72
CA ARG A 128 -29.43 34.46 10.24
C ARG A 128 -30.29 35.71 10.50
N SER A 129 -31.44 35.61 11.18
CA SER A 129 -32.21 36.80 11.55
C SER A 129 -31.65 37.43 12.84
N GLU A 130 -31.36 38.72 12.78
CA GLU A 130 -30.82 39.53 13.88
C GLU A 130 -31.81 39.64 15.04
N SER A 131 -31.68 38.76 16.00
CA SER A 131 -31.91 39.01 17.43
C SER A 131 -31.52 37.78 18.25
N VAL A 132 -30.24 37.56 18.37
CA VAL A 132 -29.68 36.46 19.18
C VAL A 132 -29.78 36.86 20.63
N THR A 133 -30.66 36.20 21.42
CA THR A 133 -30.68 36.35 22.89
C THR A 133 -29.35 35.90 23.49
N PRO A 134 -28.95 36.40 24.69
CA PRO A 134 -27.70 35.96 25.34
C PRO A 134 -27.58 34.45 25.52
N ILE A 135 -28.70 33.73 25.64
CA ILE A 135 -28.76 32.26 25.73
C ILE A 135 -28.40 31.61 24.38
N GLN A 136 -28.93 32.15 23.29
CA GLN A 136 -28.62 31.64 21.93
C GLN A 136 -27.17 31.96 21.52
N ARG A 137 -26.58 33.08 21.99
CA ARG A 137 -25.13 33.33 21.85
C ARG A 137 -24.31 32.33 22.64
N LEU A 138 -24.75 31.97 23.84
CA LEU A 138 -24.10 30.95 24.66
C LEU A 138 -24.21 29.57 24.01
N GLU A 139 -25.37 29.22 23.47
CA GLU A 139 -25.60 27.96 22.73
C GLU A 139 -24.81 27.91 21.43
N ALA A 140 -24.73 29.00 20.66
CA ALA A 140 -23.90 29.07 19.47
C ALA A 140 -22.40 28.98 19.81
N THR A 141 -21.97 29.65 20.89
CA THR A 141 -20.60 29.55 21.39
C THR A 141 -20.30 28.15 21.92
N LEU A 142 -21.24 27.50 22.62
CA LEU A 142 -21.14 26.13 23.08
C LEU A 142 -21.16 25.14 21.90
N HIS A 143 -21.89 25.44 20.83
CA HIS A 143 -21.94 24.63 19.62
C HIS A 143 -20.64 24.79 18.81
N GLU A 144 -20.08 26.01 18.71
CA GLU A 144 -18.75 26.25 18.16
C GLU A 144 -17.66 25.53 18.97
N VAL A 145 -17.67 25.66 20.28
CA VAL A 145 -16.73 24.94 21.17
C VAL A 145 -16.87 23.43 21.02
N ARG A 146 -18.10 22.89 20.95
CA ARG A 146 -18.35 21.46 20.70
C ARG A 146 -17.85 20.97 19.34
N ASN A 147 -17.94 21.78 18.29
CA ASN A 147 -17.45 21.43 16.96
C ASN A 147 -15.94 21.57 16.81
N HIS A 148 -15.27 22.26 17.73
CA HIS A 148 -13.82 22.47 17.71
C HIS A 148 -13.06 21.54 18.66
N SER A 149 -13.75 20.85 19.58
CA SER A 149 -13.14 19.99 20.58
C SER A 149 -13.55 18.53 20.40
N ASP A 150 -12.60 17.62 20.55
CA ASP A 150 -12.85 16.17 20.58
C ASP A 150 -13.65 15.81 21.86
N PRO A 151 -14.78 15.11 21.73
CA PRO A 151 -15.68 14.85 22.85
C PRO A 151 -15.10 13.89 23.90
N ILE A 152 -14.05 13.15 23.58
CA ILE A 152 -13.39 12.20 24.48
C ILE A 152 -12.29 12.90 25.28
N THR A 153 -11.42 13.64 24.61
CA THR A 153 -10.19 14.17 25.19
C THR A 153 -10.26 15.66 25.53
N GLY A 154 -11.23 16.39 24.98
CA GLY A 154 -11.29 17.85 25.08
C GLY A 154 -10.25 18.61 24.22
N ALA A 155 -9.30 17.92 23.61
CA ALA A 155 -8.35 18.49 22.65
C ALA A 155 -9.09 19.01 21.40
N GLN A 156 -8.44 19.81 20.56
CA GLN A 156 -9.05 20.25 19.30
C GLN A 156 -9.35 19.05 18.38
N THR A 157 -10.38 19.20 17.54
CA THR A 157 -10.63 18.24 16.46
C THR A 157 -9.60 18.40 15.33
N ARG A 158 -9.40 17.35 14.51
CA ARG A 158 -8.57 17.41 13.31
C ARG A 158 -8.91 18.61 12.42
N GLN A 159 -10.21 18.86 12.17
CA GLN A 159 -10.65 19.98 11.33
C GLN A 159 -10.24 21.35 11.91
N SER A 160 -10.30 21.49 13.23
CA SER A 160 -9.85 22.70 13.92
C SER A 160 -8.34 22.87 13.82
N MET A 161 -7.59 21.79 14.01
CA MET A 161 -6.13 21.76 13.90
C MET A 161 -5.68 22.15 12.49
N VAL A 162 -6.24 21.58 11.43
CA VAL A 162 -5.88 21.93 10.03
C VAL A 162 -6.07 23.42 9.76
N ARG A 163 -7.14 24.03 10.28
CA ARG A 163 -7.33 25.49 10.15
C ARG A 163 -6.31 26.31 10.94
N CYS A 164 -5.94 25.87 12.14
CA CYS A 164 -4.91 26.53 12.94
C CYS A 164 -3.53 26.40 12.26
N LEU A 165 -3.22 25.21 11.78
CA LEU A 165 -1.99 24.93 11.05
C LEU A 165 -1.89 25.77 9.77
N GLN A 166 -2.97 25.87 8.97
CA GLN A 166 -2.93 26.71 7.76
C GLN A 166 -2.65 28.18 8.08
N ARG A 167 -3.28 28.72 9.14
CA ARG A 167 -2.97 30.11 9.58
C ARG A 167 -1.51 30.27 10.02
N ALA A 168 -0.95 29.27 10.72
CA ALA A 168 0.45 29.27 11.12
C ALA A 168 1.38 29.22 9.89
N ILE A 169 1.03 28.42 8.88
CA ILE A 169 1.74 28.33 7.59
C ILE A 169 1.71 29.69 6.89
N ASP A 170 0.51 30.27 6.71
CA ASP A 170 0.34 31.56 6.04
C ASP A 170 1.17 32.68 6.74
N ALA A 171 1.09 32.73 8.07
CA ALA A 171 1.88 33.68 8.87
C ALA A 171 3.40 33.43 8.78
N SER A 172 3.81 32.16 8.66
CA SER A 172 5.24 31.81 8.49
C SER A 172 5.76 32.25 7.13
N ILE A 173 4.97 32.11 6.07
CA ILE A 173 5.31 32.57 4.72
C ILE A 173 5.45 34.10 4.71
N GLU A 174 4.52 34.84 5.33
CA GLU A 174 4.54 36.30 5.38
C GLU A 174 5.71 36.85 6.22
N SER A 175 6.04 36.20 7.33
CA SER A 175 7.07 36.67 8.26
C SER A 175 8.47 36.15 7.97
N GLY A 176 8.63 35.17 7.07
CA GLY A 176 9.90 34.49 6.81
C GLY A 176 10.36 33.59 7.99
N LYS A 177 9.43 33.23 8.90
CA LYS A 177 9.69 32.36 10.05
C LYS A 177 9.22 30.93 9.74
N THR A 178 9.46 30.03 10.68
CA THR A 178 9.04 28.62 10.56
C THR A 178 7.87 28.33 11.51
N ALA A 179 6.89 27.58 11.04
CA ALA A 179 5.90 26.91 11.88
C ALA A 179 6.19 25.40 11.90
N GLY A 180 5.72 24.69 12.94
CA GLY A 180 5.93 23.25 13.08
C GLY A 180 4.62 22.48 13.29
N LEU A 181 4.62 21.24 12.83
CA LEU A 181 3.63 20.23 13.18
C LEU A 181 4.36 19.04 13.79
N ILE A 182 3.96 18.64 15.00
CA ILE A 182 4.46 17.45 15.69
C ILE A 182 3.26 16.50 15.88
N LYS A 183 3.40 15.24 15.45
CA LYS A 183 2.38 14.21 15.69
C LYS A 183 2.92 13.09 16.55
N LEU A 184 2.11 12.67 17.51
CA LEU A 184 2.40 11.59 18.45
C LEU A 184 1.42 10.46 18.18
N GLN A 185 1.90 9.33 17.73
CA GLN A 185 1.10 8.14 17.45
C GLN A 185 1.33 7.07 18.52
N ILE A 186 0.25 6.64 19.18
CA ILE A 186 0.31 5.59 20.20
C ILE A 186 0.57 4.24 19.53
N ASN A 187 1.65 3.58 19.98
CA ASN A 187 2.02 2.27 19.46
C ASN A 187 1.13 1.15 19.99
N ARG A 188 0.99 0.08 19.20
CA ARG A 188 0.22 -1.13 19.57
C ARG A 188 -1.24 -0.87 19.96
N ALA A 189 -1.84 0.24 19.51
CA ALA A 189 -3.22 0.64 19.80
C ALA A 189 -4.25 -0.47 19.53
N ARG A 190 -4.05 -1.31 18.49
CA ARG A 190 -4.89 -2.47 18.20
C ARG A 190 -4.88 -3.53 19.31
N ARG A 191 -3.79 -3.66 20.07
CA ARG A 191 -3.72 -4.57 21.22
C ARG A 191 -4.49 -4.03 22.40
N LEU A 192 -4.45 -2.72 22.64
CA LEU A 192 -5.23 -2.06 23.69
C LEU A 192 -6.73 -2.30 23.48
N ASN A 193 -7.23 -2.15 22.25
CA ASN A 193 -8.63 -2.43 21.90
C ASN A 193 -9.07 -3.89 22.11
N LYS A 194 -8.14 -4.85 22.04
CA LYS A 194 -8.44 -6.27 22.28
C LYS A 194 -8.51 -6.62 23.76
N VAL A 195 -7.78 -5.90 24.59
CA VAL A 195 -7.59 -6.22 26.03
C VAL A 195 -8.53 -5.41 26.91
N PHE A 196 -8.74 -4.13 26.60
CA PHE A 196 -9.47 -3.20 27.45
C PHE A 196 -10.84 -2.80 26.87
N ARG A 197 -11.78 -2.47 27.78
CA ARG A 197 -13.12 -2.00 27.38
C ARG A 197 -13.05 -0.55 26.90
N PHE A 198 -13.98 -0.16 26.02
CA PHE A 198 -14.08 1.15 25.40
C PHE A 198 -13.98 2.33 26.39
N ASN A 199 -14.69 2.27 27.53
CA ASN A 199 -14.64 3.34 28.55
C ASN A 199 -13.25 3.50 29.19
N ALA A 200 -12.52 2.42 29.37
CA ALA A 200 -11.18 2.44 29.94
C ALA A 200 -10.16 3.04 28.94
N ILE A 201 -10.33 2.76 27.67
CA ILE A 201 -9.51 3.37 26.59
C ILE A 201 -9.80 4.86 26.47
N ASN A 202 -11.08 5.27 26.57
CA ASN A 202 -11.42 6.70 26.57
C ASN A 202 -10.83 7.45 27.75
N GLN A 203 -10.70 6.80 28.93
CA GLN A 203 -10.02 7.39 30.07
C GLN A 203 -8.52 7.54 29.79
N LEU A 204 -7.87 6.50 29.28
CA LEU A 204 -6.47 6.56 28.87
C LEU A 204 -6.19 7.71 27.89
N LEU A 205 -7.05 7.88 26.87
CA LEU A 205 -6.89 8.94 25.88
C LEU A 205 -7.04 10.34 26.51
N ARG A 206 -7.91 10.50 27.54
CA ARG A 206 -7.98 11.76 28.31
C ARG A 206 -6.71 12.02 29.09
N ASP A 207 -6.23 11.02 29.81
CA ASP A 207 -5.03 11.14 30.64
C ASP A 207 -3.80 11.47 29.79
N ILE A 208 -3.69 10.88 28.59
CA ILE A 208 -2.64 11.21 27.60
C ILE A 208 -2.80 12.65 27.11
N ALA A 209 -4.02 13.07 26.74
CA ALA A 209 -4.27 14.44 26.27
C ALA A 209 -3.92 15.49 27.33
N GLU A 210 -4.27 15.24 28.59
CA GLU A 210 -3.94 16.12 29.71
C GLU A 210 -2.43 16.24 29.91
N ARG A 211 -1.69 15.13 29.79
CA ARG A 211 -0.22 15.16 29.88
C ARG A 211 0.43 15.93 28.74
N ILE A 212 -0.03 15.70 27.50
CA ILE A 212 0.47 16.45 26.34
C ILE A 212 0.18 17.94 26.55
N ALA A 213 -1.05 18.30 26.94
CA ALA A 213 -1.44 19.69 27.20
C ALA A 213 -0.58 20.33 28.30
N GLY A 214 -0.25 19.58 29.37
CA GLY A 214 0.65 20.03 30.43
C GLY A 214 2.11 20.21 30.00
N ALA A 215 2.53 19.55 28.91
CA ALA A 215 3.86 19.68 28.31
C ALA A 215 3.92 20.70 27.16
N CYS A 216 2.76 21.17 26.66
CA CYS A 216 2.69 22.19 25.61
C CYS A 216 3.06 23.58 26.13
N GLU A 217 3.65 24.40 25.26
CA GLU A 217 3.89 25.82 25.50
C GLU A 217 2.60 26.65 25.28
N THR A 218 2.58 27.90 25.74
CA THR A 218 1.36 28.72 25.82
C THR A 218 0.70 29.00 24.45
N ASP A 219 1.49 29.02 23.38
CA ASP A 219 1.06 29.29 22.00
C ASP A 219 0.87 28.01 21.17
N GLU A 220 1.26 26.85 21.69
CA GLU A 220 1.04 25.57 21.06
C GLU A 220 -0.41 25.10 21.22
N THR A 221 -0.94 24.43 20.20
CA THR A 221 -2.29 23.86 20.25
C THR A 221 -2.25 22.35 20.06
N ILE A 222 -2.97 21.65 20.96
CA ILE A 222 -3.12 20.20 20.89
C ILE A 222 -4.44 19.84 20.20
N ALA A 223 -4.39 18.86 19.31
CA ALA A 223 -5.57 18.27 18.69
C ALA A 223 -5.49 16.74 18.70
N ARG A 224 -6.64 16.09 18.64
CA ARG A 224 -6.73 14.67 18.34
C ARG A 224 -7.04 14.51 16.86
N SER A 225 -6.04 14.13 16.06
CA SER A 225 -6.17 14.04 14.60
C SER A 225 -6.83 12.72 14.14
N HIS A 226 -6.52 11.60 14.80
CA HIS A 226 -7.09 10.27 14.56
C HIS A 226 -7.35 9.52 15.87
N GLU A 227 -7.85 8.28 15.81
CA GLU A 227 -8.24 7.49 16.99
C GLU A 227 -7.17 7.46 18.10
N TYR A 228 -5.90 7.31 17.71
CA TYR A 228 -4.74 7.14 18.61
C TYR A 228 -3.60 8.10 18.28
N THR A 229 -3.88 9.20 17.59
CA THR A 229 -2.88 10.18 17.16
C THR A 229 -3.23 11.56 17.67
N PHE A 230 -2.29 12.19 18.34
CA PHE A 230 -2.35 13.57 18.76
C PHE A 230 -1.43 14.42 17.90
N ALA A 231 -1.87 15.64 17.60
CA ALA A 231 -1.13 16.59 16.81
C ALA A 231 -0.92 17.90 17.60
N ILE A 232 0.28 18.42 17.57
CA ILE A 232 0.65 19.69 18.19
C ILE A 232 1.10 20.65 17.10
N THR A 233 0.41 21.78 16.99
CA THR A 233 0.80 22.87 16.09
C THR A 233 1.65 23.86 16.86
N VAL A 234 2.86 24.11 16.35
CA VAL A 234 3.81 25.14 16.83
C VAL A 234 3.73 26.32 15.88
N PRO A 235 3.03 27.43 16.25
CA PRO A 235 2.61 28.44 15.27
C PRO A 235 3.74 29.34 14.76
N THR A 236 4.77 29.58 15.57
CA THR A 236 5.89 30.43 15.16
C THR A 236 7.14 30.08 15.95
N ILE A 237 8.20 29.74 15.24
CA ILE A 237 9.50 29.43 15.83
C ILE A 237 10.40 30.65 15.67
N THR A 238 10.93 31.14 16.80
CA THR A 238 11.86 32.27 16.84
C THR A 238 13.22 31.75 17.27
N GLY A 239 14.17 31.72 16.35
CA GLY A 239 15.54 31.26 16.62
C GLY A 239 16.26 30.86 15.34
N ASP A 240 17.58 30.76 15.37
CA ASP A 240 18.40 30.46 14.20
C ASP A 240 18.42 28.92 13.90
N ASP A 241 18.11 28.07 14.90
CA ASP A 241 18.08 26.61 14.75
C ASP A 241 16.67 26.06 15.03
N THR A 242 15.82 26.14 14.03
CA THR A 242 14.43 25.66 14.10
C THR A 242 14.34 24.15 14.22
N ASP A 243 15.29 23.41 13.65
CA ASP A 243 15.31 21.95 13.66
C ASP A 243 15.65 21.43 15.06
N ALA A 244 16.68 21.98 15.70
CA ALA A 244 17.02 21.61 17.07
C ALA A 244 15.88 21.94 18.05
N TYR A 245 15.17 23.07 17.85
CA TYR A 245 14.02 23.43 18.67
C TYR A 245 12.89 22.41 18.53
N LEU A 246 12.48 22.08 17.29
CA LEU A 246 11.41 21.11 17.04
C LEU A 246 11.77 19.69 17.53
N ASP A 247 13.03 19.26 17.34
CA ASP A 247 13.51 17.97 17.85
C ASP A 247 13.45 17.93 19.38
N ALA A 248 13.92 18.97 20.05
CA ALA A 248 13.83 19.07 21.50
C ALA A 248 12.37 19.07 22.02
N ARG A 249 11.47 19.78 21.33
CA ARG A 249 10.04 19.79 21.66
C ARG A 249 9.41 18.40 21.47
N ALA A 250 9.68 17.75 20.33
CA ALA A 250 9.18 16.42 20.04
C ALA A 250 9.62 15.39 21.09
N ARG A 251 10.91 15.42 21.47
CA ARG A 251 11.44 14.54 22.53
C ARG A 251 10.84 14.83 23.90
N ALA A 252 10.64 16.10 24.25
CA ALA A 252 9.99 16.47 25.51
C ALA A 252 8.55 15.94 25.58
N LEU A 253 7.78 16.07 24.47
CA LEU A 253 6.42 15.55 24.37
C LEU A 253 6.40 14.00 24.39
N GLN A 254 7.34 13.35 23.73
CA GLN A 254 7.52 11.89 23.77
C GLN A 254 7.79 11.41 25.20
N THR A 255 8.78 12.00 25.87
CA THR A 255 9.19 11.67 27.24
C THR A 255 8.03 11.84 28.23
N ALA A 256 7.24 12.91 28.09
CA ALA A 256 6.07 13.16 28.94
C ALA A 256 5.04 12.02 28.91
N ILE A 257 5.01 11.22 27.84
CA ILE A 257 4.12 10.06 27.72
C ILE A 257 4.83 8.77 28.08
N THR A 258 6.04 8.52 27.54
CA THR A 258 6.73 7.23 27.67
C THR A 258 7.24 6.95 29.09
N GLU A 259 7.61 8.00 29.84
CA GLU A 259 8.04 7.86 31.23
C GLU A 259 6.84 7.84 32.22
N ALA A 260 5.64 8.03 31.71
CA ALA A 260 4.43 8.06 32.54
C ALA A 260 3.82 6.67 32.72
N GLU A 261 3.32 6.42 33.92
CA GLU A 261 2.44 5.29 34.20
C GLU A 261 0.97 5.70 34.02
N PHE A 262 0.22 4.90 33.26
CA PHE A 262 -1.22 5.08 33.05
C PHE A 262 -1.99 3.95 33.69
N VAL A 263 -3.09 4.28 34.38
CA VAL A 263 -3.95 3.29 35.05
C VAL A 263 -5.15 2.99 34.14
N ILE A 264 -5.28 1.75 33.70
CA ILE A 264 -6.43 1.28 32.91
C ILE A 264 -7.15 0.19 33.71
N GLY A 265 -8.27 0.52 34.32
CA GLY A 265 -8.98 -0.38 35.22
C GLY A 265 -8.14 -0.67 36.46
N ASN A 266 -7.66 -1.91 36.62
CA ASN A 266 -6.79 -2.32 37.75
C ASN A 266 -5.32 -2.52 37.33
N GLU A 267 -4.98 -2.23 36.09
CA GLU A 267 -3.65 -2.45 35.54
C GLU A 267 -2.93 -1.11 35.34
N THR A 268 -1.64 -1.10 35.64
CA THR A 268 -0.75 0.03 35.33
C THR A 268 0.08 -0.33 34.10
N ILE A 269 0.05 0.53 33.09
CA ILE A 269 0.77 0.30 31.83
C ILE A 269 1.63 1.52 31.46
N GLN A 270 2.67 1.28 30.71
CA GLN A 270 3.44 2.29 30.01
C GLN A 270 3.04 2.32 28.52
N ILE A 271 3.07 3.50 27.93
CA ILE A 271 2.67 3.74 26.56
C ILE A 271 3.87 4.24 25.76
N ASP A 272 4.17 3.53 24.68
CA ASP A 272 5.16 3.98 23.71
C ASP A 272 4.47 4.78 22.60
N VAL A 273 5.14 5.85 22.12
CA VAL A 273 4.66 6.68 21.02
C VAL A 273 5.76 6.88 20.00
N ASN A 274 5.37 6.86 18.72
CA ASN A 274 6.19 7.35 17.62
C ASN A 274 5.88 8.81 17.37
N VAL A 275 6.87 9.58 16.98
CA VAL A 275 6.73 11.02 16.76
C VAL A 275 7.16 11.39 15.35
N GLY A 276 6.27 12.08 14.63
CA GLY A 276 6.56 12.70 13.34
C GLY A 276 6.70 14.20 13.49
N ILE A 277 7.65 14.82 12.77
CA ILE A 277 7.91 16.27 12.76
C ILE A 277 7.90 16.80 11.33
N GLY A 278 7.21 17.91 11.10
CA GLY A 278 7.23 18.65 9.84
C GLY A 278 7.34 20.16 10.06
N ARG A 279 7.96 20.82 9.10
CA ARG A 279 8.23 22.27 9.09
C ARG A 279 7.46 22.96 7.98
N ALA A 280 6.84 24.07 8.28
CA ALA A 280 6.26 24.95 7.27
C ALA A 280 7.04 26.27 7.20
N PRO A 281 7.27 26.82 5.97
CA PRO A 281 6.77 26.32 4.68
C PRO A 281 7.70 25.31 3.98
N LEU A 282 8.79 24.87 4.64
CA LEU A 282 9.84 24.07 4.01
C LEU A 282 9.35 22.68 3.56
N ASP A 283 8.65 21.96 4.45
CA ASP A 283 8.17 20.60 4.19
C ASP A 283 6.74 20.59 3.57
N GLY A 284 6.01 21.71 3.64
CA GLY A 284 4.68 21.87 3.03
C GLY A 284 4.12 23.28 3.22
N GLN A 285 3.33 23.74 2.23
CA GLN A 285 2.64 25.04 2.23
C GLN A 285 1.12 24.90 2.37
N ASP A 286 0.58 23.68 2.25
CA ASP A 286 -0.80 23.33 2.55
C ASP A 286 -0.84 22.49 3.82
N ALA A 287 -1.79 22.79 4.71
CA ALA A 287 -1.89 22.12 6.01
C ALA A 287 -2.28 20.64 5.90
N ASN A 288 -3.08 20.26 4.88
CA ASN A 288 -3.45 18.86 4.69
C ASN A 288 -2.27 18.06 4.13
N ASP A 289 -1.52 18.65 3.20
CA ASP A 289 -0.34 18.00 2.63
C ASP A 289 0.72 17.79 3.71
N LEU A 290 1.02 18.82 4.52
CA LEU A 290 1.95 18.70 5.63
C LEU A 290 1.47 17.70 6.68
N GLU A 291 0.17 17.65 6.95
CA GLU A 291 -0.42 16.68 7.88
C GLU A 291 -0.17 15.24 7.43
N VAL A 292 -0.35 14.94 6.15
CA VAL A 292 -0.11 13.60 5.57
C VAL A 292 1.36 13.22 5.70
N LEU A 293 2.27 14.13 5.34
CA LEU A 293 3.73 13.88 5.42
C LEU A 293 4.20 13.58 6.86
N VAL A 294 3.64 14.31 7.83
CA VAL A 294 3.98 14.10 9.24
C VAL A 294 3.36 12.80 9.79
N ASP A 295 2.19 12.37 9.29
CA ASP A 295 1.62 11.07 9.62
C ASP A 295 2.51 9.93 9.11
N GLU A 296 3.02 10.03 7.88
CA GLU A 296 3.96 9.06 7.31
C GLU A 296 5.26 9.00 8.13
N ALA A 297 5.80 10.17 8.49
CA ALA A 297 6.98 10.23 9.35
C ALA A 297 6.75 9.54 10.69
N ALA A 298 5.58 9.74 11.32
CA ALA A 298 5.22 9.07 12.58
C ALA A 298 4.98 7.57 12.43
N GLN A 299 4.60 7.09 11.22
CA GLN A 299 4.39 5.68 10.92
C GLN A 299 5.67 4.95 10.49
N SER A 300 6.70 5.68 10.07
CA SER A 300 7.98 5.10 9.67
C SER A 300 8.68 4.50 10.89
N VAL A 301 8.36 3.25 11.19
CA VAL A 301 9.11 2.44 12.16
C VAL A 301 10.32 1.90 11.41
N ASP A 302 11.50 2.16 11.90
CA ASP A 302 12.67 1.41 11.49
C ASP A 302 12.50 -0.04 11.98
N GLU A 303 11.99 -0.92 11.09
CA GLU A 303 11.70 -2.32 11.40
C GLU A 303 12.96 -3.09 11.88
N GLN A 304 14.15 -2.56 11.60
CA GLN A 304 15.42 -3.21 11.95
C GLN A 304 15.90 -2.87 13.36
N SER A 305 15.58 -1.71 13.91
CA SER A 305 16.06 -1.30 15.25
C SER A 305 15.05 -1.55 16.37
N GLY A 306 13.76 -1.64 16.07
CA GLY A 306 12.70 -1.78 17.09
C GLY A 306 12.60 -0.59 18.05
N GLU A 307 13.33 0.49 17.79
CA GLU A 307 13.36 1.69 18.61
C GLU A 307 12.21 2.65 18.22
N HIS A 308 11.46 3.05 19.23
CA HIS A 308 10.44 4.08 19.13
C HIS A 308 11.14 5.43 18.98
N GLY A 309 10.99 6.08 17.81
CA GLY A 309 11.81 7.21 17.42
C GLY A 309 11.04 8.51 17.15
N VAL A 310 11.82 9.58 17.07
CA VAL A 310 11.40 10.87 16.51
C VAL A 310 11.85 10.91 15.06
N HIS A 311 10.91 11.08 14.14
CA HIS A 311 11.14 11.02 12.70
C HIS A 311 10.74 12.33 12.04
N TRP A 312 11.61 12.83 11.18
CA TRP A 312 11.36 14.02 10.38
C TRP A 312 10.69 13.67 9.06
N VAL A 313 9.87 14.59 8.55
CA VAL A 313 9.42 14.52 7.15
C VAL A 313 10.64 14.49 6.24
N ARG A 314 10.69 13.48 5.38
CA ARG A 314 11.73 13.32 4.36
C ARG A 314 11.04 13.43 3.01
N HIS A 315 11.37 14.46 2.25
CA HIS A 315 10.86 14.64 0.88
C HIS A 315 11.15 13.44 -0.02
N GLU A 316 12.27 12.75 0.22
CA GLU A 316 12.63 11.50 -0.45
C GLU A 316 11.60 10.39 -0.27
N VAL A 317 10.82 10.39 0.83
CA VAL A 317 9.80 9.35 1.10
C VAL A 317 8.59 9.54 0.18
N VAL A 318 8.11 10.76 -0.01
CA VAL A 318 6.96 11.05 -0.89
C VAL A 318 7.30 10.79 -2.36
N GLU A 319 8.48 11.22 -2.79
CA GLU A 319 8.97 10.89 -4.13
C GLU A 319 9.09 9.37 -4.31
N ARG A 320 9.51 8.66 -3.27
CA ARG A 320 9.64 7.20 -3.27
C ARG A 320 8.27 6.50 -3.34
N GLU A 321 7.26 6.96 -2.61
CA GLU A 321 5.90 6.38 -2.69
C GLU A 321 5.23 6.64 -4.03
N VAL A 322 5.32 7.86 -4.57
CA VAL A 322 4.84 8.18 -5.92
C VAL A 322 5.57 7.33 -6.96
N LEU A 323 6.87 7.15 -6.80
CA LEU A 323 7.67 6.28 -7.65
C LEU A 323 7.22 4.82 -7.51
N GLN A 324 6.96 4.34 -6.29
CA GLN A 324 6.49 2.98 -6.04
C GLN A 324 5.10 2.73 -6.66
N LEU A 325 4.15 3.65 -6.51
CA LEU A 325 2.83 3.55 -7.16
C LEU A 325 2.95 3.56 -8.69
N SER A 326 3.86 4.36 -9.24
CA SER A 326 4.12 4.34 -10.69
C SER A 326 4.73 3.01 -11.12
N LEU A 327 5.67 2.47 -10.34
CA LEU A 327 6.32 1.18 -10.57
C LEU A 327 5.31 0.03 -10.54
N GLU A 328 4.39 0.03 -9.57
CA GLU A 328 3.29 -0.95 -9.48
C GLU A 328 2.40 -0.93 -10.74
N ARG A 329 1.99 0.25 -11.18
CA ARG A 329 1.19 0.44 -12.39
C ARG A 329 1.94 -0.07 -13.63
N ASP A 330 3.21 0.28 -13.74
CA ASP A 330 4.01 -0.05 -14.92
C ASP A 330 4.38 -1.53 -14.95
N LEU A 331 4.62 -2.17 -13.78
CA LEU A 331 4.77 -3.62 -13.67
C LEU A 331 3.49 -4.35 -14.07
N ARG A 332 2.32 -3.91 -13.60
CA ARG A 332 1.02 -4.48 -14.02
C ARG A 332 0.86 -4.42 -15.54
N ARG A 333 1.23 -3.31 -16.15
CA ARG A 333 1.19 -3.13 -17.61
C ARG A 333 2.18 -4.07 -18.30
N ALA A 334 3.44 -4.12 -17.83
CA ALA A 334 4.48 -4.96 -18.43
C ALA A 334 4.10 -6.45 -18.38
N VAL A 335 3.55 -6.94 -17.27
CA VAL A 335 3.07 -8.33 -17.15
C VAL A 335 1.86 -8.59 -18.06
N ASN A 336 0.92 -7.66 -18.17
CA ASN A 336 -0.27 -7.81 -19.01
C ASN A 336 0.05 -7.77 -20.51
N GLU A 337 0.97 -6.92 -20.91
CA GLU A 337 1.39 -6.72 -22.31
C GLU A 337 2.55 -7.66 -22.75
N ASN A 338 2.99 -8.57 -21.87
CA ASN A 338 4.11 -9.51 -22.13
C ASN A 338 5.45 -8.84 -22.46
N LYS A 339 5.72 -7.68 -21.87
CA LYS A 339 6.95 -6.90 -22.07
C LYS A 339 8.13 -7.37 -21.24
N LEU A 340 7.92 -8.33 -20.33
CA LEU A 340 9.02 -8.95 -19.58
C LEU A 340 9.81 -9.87 -20.49
N GLU A 341 11.12 -9.86 -20.34
CA GLU A 341 12.07 -10.69 -21.06
C GLU A 341 12.63 -11.80 -20.17
N VAL A 342 13.24 -12.80 -20.78
CA VAL A 342 13.95 -13.87 -20.09
C VAL A 342 15.39 -13.88 -20.57
N TYR A 343 16.30 -13.70 -19.63
CA TYR A 343 17.74 -13.83 -19.86
C TYR A 343 18.19 -15.17 -19.32
N TYR A 344 19.30 -15.65 -19.81
CA TYR A 344 19.81 -16.98 -19.50
C TYR A 344 21.25 -16.89 -19.03
N GLN A 345 21.54 -17.54 -17.90
CA GLN A 345 22.89 -17.62 -17.36
C GLN A 345 23.42 -19.04 -17.47
N PRO A 346 24.67 -19.23 -17.98
CA PRO A 346 25.25 -20.56 -18.16
C PRO A 346 25.45 -21.29 -16.83
N ILE A 347 25.14 -22.58 -16.82
CA ILE A 347 25.50 -23.55 -15.77
C ILE A 347 26.56 -24.47 -16.38
N VAL A 348 27.71 -24.58 -15.69
CA VAL A 348 28.89 -25.30 -16.17
C VAL A 348 29.14 -26.53 -15.31
N ASP A 349 29.48 -27.64 -15.97
CA ASP A 349 30.06 -28.81 -15.33
C ASP A 349 31.56 -28.55 -15.07
N LEU A 350 31.93 -28.47 -13.79
CA LEU A 350 33.30 -28.15 -13.34
C LEU A 350 34.29 -29.28 -13.65
N THR A 351 33.84 -30.49 -13.94
CA THR A 351 34.70 -31.64 -14.23
C THR A 351 35.22 -31.60 -15.66
N CYS A 352 34.44 -31.05 -16.59
CA CYS A 352 34.81 -31.01 -18.03
C CYS A 352 34.78 -29.60 -18.64
N GLY A 353 34.34 -28.58 -17.88
CA GLY A 353 34.27 -27.17 -18.33
C GLY A 353 33.16 -26.90 -19.38
N ARG A 354 32.20 -27.82 -19.58
CA ARG A 354 31.14 -27.65 -20.59
C ARG A 354 29.90 -26.99 -19.97
N ILE A 355 29.24 -26.17 -20.76
CA ILE A 355 27.92 -25.66 -20.44
C ILE A 355 26.91 -26.79 -20.61
N ILE A 356 26.17 -27.12 -19.54
CA ILE A 356 25.19 -28.22 -19.48
C ILE A 356 23.76 -27.76 -19.43
N GLY A 357 23.57 -26.48 -19.20
CA GLY A 357 22.25 -25.86 -19.07
C GLY A 357 22.34 -24.37 -18.84
N ALA A 358 21.19 -23.79 -18.56
CA ALA A 358 21.06 -22.37 -18.27
C ALA A 358 20.00 -22.13 -17.21
N GLU A 359 20.19 -21.11 -16.38
CA GLU A 359 19.14 -20.57 -15.53
C GLU A 359 18.37 -19.47 -16.26
N ALA A 360 17.04 -19.58 -16.28
CA ALA A 360 16.13 -18.61 -16.87
C ALA A 360 15.75 -17.53 -15.86
N LEU A 361 16.16 -16.31 -16.11
CA LEU A 361 16.07 -15.18 -15.23
C LEU A 361 15.16 -14.10 -15.83
N ALA A 362 14.08 -13.76 -15.15
CA ALA A 362 13.19 -12.69 -15.57
C ALA A 362 13.92 -11.34 -15.63
N ARG A 363 13.61 -10.55 -16.63
CA ARG A 363 14.10 -9.16 -16.78
C ARG A 363 12.93 -8.26 -17.14
N TRP A 364 12.98 -7.07 -16.56
CA TRP A 364 12.02 -6.02 -16.88
C TRP A 364 12.73 -4.89 -17.62
N PRO A 365 12.71 -4.90 -18.96
CA PRO A 365 13.33 -3.85 -19.76
C PRO A 365 12.71 -2.50 -19.45
N GLN A 366 13.56 -1.50 -19.28
CA GLN A 366 13.14 -0.12 -19.09
C GLN A 366 13.31 0.67 -20.40
N PRO A 367 12.51 1.73 -20.60
CA PRO A 367 12.73 2.66 -21.70
C PRO A 367 14.14 3.24 -21.70
N GLU A 368 14.63 3.61 -22.88
CA GLU A 368 15.97 4.21 -23.03
C GLU A 368 16.13 5.44 -22.14
N GLY A 369 17.19 5.48 -21.35
CA GLY A 369 17.48 6.55 -20.39
C GLY A 369 16.94 6.35 -18.97
N GLN A 370 16.18 5.29 -18.72
CA GLN A 370 15.76 4.92 -17.36
C GLN A 370 16.72 3.88 -16.74
N PRO A 371 16.95 3.93 -15.41
CA PRO A 371 17.76 2.93 -14.73
C PRO A 371 17.10 1.54 -14.84
N PRO A 372 17.90 0.46 -14.95
CA PRO A 372 17.37 -0.90 -14.97
C PRO A 372 16.76 -1.25 -13.60
N ILE A 373 15.58 -1.89 -13.60
CA ILE A 373 14.95 -2.42 -12.40
C ILE A 373 15.33 -3.89 -12.27
N GLY A 374 15.96 -4.23 -11.14
CA GLY A 374 16.44 -5.58 -10.88
C GLY A 374 15.35 -6.56 -10.46
N PRO A 375 15.58 -7.87 -10.62
CA PRO A 375 14.66 -8.90 -10.09
C PRO A 375 14.40 -8.77 -8.60
N ASP A 376 15.42 -8.41 -7.83
CA ASP A 376 15.32 -8.22 -6.37
C ASP A 376 14.30 -7.14 -5.98
N GLU A 377 13.98 -6.22 -6.89
CA GLU A 377 13.01 -5.16 -6.67
C GLU A 377 11.62 -5.52 -7.23
N PHE A 378 11.55 -6.00 -8.50
CA PHE A 378 10.23 -6.20 -9.11
C PHE A 378 9.59 -7.57 -8.81
N ILE A 379 10.35 -8.60 -8.41
CA ILE A 379 9.76 -9.91 -8.05
C ILE A 379 8.95 -9.82 -6.76
N PRO A 380 9.48 -9.25 -5.63
CA PRO A 380 8.66 -9.03 -4.43
C PRO A 380 7.44 -8.14 -4.70
N LEU A 381 7.58 -7.14 -5.57
CA LEU A 381 6.46 -6.30 -5.99
C LEU A 381 5.40 -7.11 -6.77
N ALA A 382 5.82 -8.01 -7.69
CA ALA A 382 4.90 -8.89 -8.40
C ALA A 382 4.16 -9.85 -7.45
N GLU A 383 4.81 -10.32 -6.38
CA GLU A 383 4.20 -11.15 -5.35
C GLU A 383 3.13 -10.37 -4.58
N SER A 384 3.45 -9.18 -4.08
CA SER A 384 2.51 -8.32 -3.33
C SER A 384 1.29 -7.94 -4.17
N LEU A 385 1.47 -7.72 -5.47
CA LEU A 385 0.41 -7.38 -6.42
C LEU A 385 -0.38 -8.60 -6.94
N GLY A 386 0.00 -9.84 -6.56
CA GLY A 386 -0.60 -11.08 -7.05
C GLY A 386 -0.34 -11.36 -8.54
N LEU A 387 0.75 -10.81 -9.09
CA LEU A 387 1.14 -10.98 -10.49
C LEU A 387 2.12 -12.14 -10.71
N ILE A 388 2.68 -12.69 -9.63
CA ILE A 388 3.77 -13.66 -9.67
C ILE A 388 3.41 -14.93 -10.44
N ASP A 389 2.16 -15.41 -10.33
CA ASP A 389 1.71 -16.60 -11.07
C ASP A 389 1.71 -16.40 -12.58
N ARG A 390 1.30 -15.21 -13.02
CA ARG A 390 1.30 -14.85 -14.45
C ARG A 390 2.73 -14.68 -14.97
N LEU A 391 3.56 -13.99 -14.19
CA LEU A 391 4.96 -13.78 -14.49
C LEU A 391 5.70 -15.12 -14.57
N GLY A 392 5.62 -15.95 -13.54
CA GLY A 392 6.29 -17.26 -13.49
C GLY A 392 5.86 -18.18 -14.63
N ARG A 393 4.54 -18.22 -14.94
CA ARG A 393 4.05 -18.95 -16.10
C ARG A 393 4.71 -18.50 -17.41
N ARG A 394 4.87 -17.19 -17.61
CA ARG A 394 5.48 -16.63 -18.83
C ARG A 394 6.96 -16.95 -18.94
N VAL A 395 7.67 -16.83 -17.82
CA VAL A 395 9.10 -17.20 -17.77
C VAL A 395 9.25 -18.68 -18.10
N PHE A 396 8.45 -19.54 -17.48
CA PHE A 396 8.48 -20.97 -17.72
C PHE A 396 8.15 -21.34 -19.17
N GLU A 397 7.11 -20.75 -19.76
CA GLU A 397 6.72 -20.94 -21.16
C GLU A 397 7.86 -20.58 -22.11
N ARG A 398 8.48 -19.39 -21.93
CA ARG A 398 9.60 -18.94 -22.76
C ARG A 398 10.83 -19.82 -22.56
N ALA A 399 11.14 -20.20 -21.33
CA ALA A 399 12.25 -21.09 -21.03
C ALA A 399 12.10 -22.47 -21.71
N CYS A 400 10.89 -23.04 -21.72
CA CYS A 400 10.63 -24.29 -22.40
C CYS A 400 10.79 -24.18 -23.94
N HIS A 401 10.27 -23.12 -24.56
CA HIS A 401 10.43 -22.90 -25.99
C HIS A 401 11.90 -22.71 -26.36
N GLN A 402 12.63 -21.92 -25.57
CA GLN A 402 14.04 -21.69 -25.81
C GLN A 402 14.90 -22.96 -25.62
N LEU A 403 14.56 -23.78 -24.63
CA LEU A 403 15.18 -25.08 -24.43
C LEU A 403 14.99 -25.99 -25.64
N HIS A 404 13.77 -26.05 -26.18
CA HIS A 404 13.49 -26.79 -27.41
C HIS A 404 14.41 -26.34 -28.56
N ASP A 405 14.48 -25.03 -28.81
CA ASP A 405 15.31 -24.47 -29.90
C ASP A 405 16.79 -24.80 -29.71
N TRP A 406 17.31 -24.70 -28.47
CA TRP A 406 18.71 -25.06 -28.20
C TRP A 406 18.97 -26.55 -28.32
N GLN A 407 18.05 -27.42 -27.91
CA GLN A 407 18.20 -28.88 -28.12
C GLN A 407 18.14 -29.28 -29.57
N GLU A 408 17.38 -28.57 -30.42
CA GLU A 408 17.37 -28.79 -31.87
C GLU A 408 18.65 -28.26 -32.54
N GLN A 409 19.14 -27.09 -32.11
CA GLN A 409 20.34 -26.47 -32.67
C GLN A 409 21.62 -27.23 -32.29
N SER A 410 21.75 -27.65 -31.03
CA SER A 410 22.93 -28.36 -30.53
C SER A 410 22.91 -29.86 -30.82
N GLY A 411 21.74 -30.44 -31.04
CA GLY A 411 21.54 -31.91 -31.05
C GLY A 411 21.62 -32.55 -29.66
N ASP A 412 21.89 -31.79 -28.62
CA ASP A 412 22.00 -32.29 -27.24
C ASP A 412 20.62 -32.28 -26.53
N LYS A 413 20.00 -33.43 -26.48
CA LYS A 413 18.70 -33.62 -25.79
C LYS A 413 18.81 -33.65 -24.26
N THR A 414 20.03 -33.61 -23.71
CA THR A 414 20.28 -33.59 -22.27
C THR A 414 20.47 -32.17 -21.70
N PHE A 415 20.64 -31.18 -22.61
CA PHE A 415 20.71 -29.78 -22.21
C PHE A 415 19.46 -29.38 -21.41
N SER A 416 19.65 -28.70 -20.29
CA SER A 416 18.58 -28.41 -19.34
C SER A 416 18.41 -26.93 -19.08
N VAL A 417 17.22 -26.53 -18.61
CA VAL A 417 16.95 -25.17 -18.13
C VAL A 417 16.43 -25.21 -16.70
N SER A 418 16.93 -24.29 -15.87
CA SER A 418 16.44 -24.05 -14.52
C SER A 418 15.47 -22.87 -14.51
N VAL A 419 14.39 -22.99 -13.76
CA VAL A 419 13.36 -21.95 -13.61
C VAL A 419 12.97 -21.79 -12.16
N ASN A 420 13.00 -20.57 -11.66
CA ASN A 420 12.59 -20.23 -10.29
C ASN A 420 11.08 -20.38 -10.12
N VAL A 421 10.65 -20.96 -8.98
CA VAL A 421 9.26 -21.14 -8.57
C VAL A 421 9.03 -20.37 -7.27
N ALA A 422 8.16 -19.36 -7.33
CA ALA A 422 7.84 -18.56 -6.15
C ALA A 422 7.09 -19.36 -5.08
N PRO A 423 7.26 -19.05 -3.76
CA PRO A 423 6.61 -19.76 -2.67
C PRO A 423 5.09 -19.87 -2.84
N ARG A 424 4.44 -18.80 -3.28
CA ARG A 424 3.00 -18.76 -3.52
C ARG A 424 2.53 -19.75 -4.59
N GLN A 425 3.33 -20.02 -5.60
CA GLN A 425 2.99 -20.97 -6.66
C GLN A 425 2.95 -22.42 -6.16
N LEU A 426 3.78 -22.75 -5.17
CA LEU A 426 3.79 -24.09 -4.54
C LEU A 426 2.53 -24.39 -3.70
N LEU A 427 1.71 -23.38 -3.41
CA LEU A 427 0.43 -23.56 -2.74
C LEU A 427 -0.70 -23.96 -3.71
N ASP A 428 -0.46 -23.84 -5.03
CA ASP A 428 -1.45 -24.23 -6.04
C ASP A 428 -1.32 -25.71 -6.41
N ARG A 429 -2.31 -26.50 -6.03
CA ARG A 429 -2.40 -27.94 -6.34
C ARG A 429 -2.39 -28.27 -7.83
N ASN A 430 -2.76 -27.31 -8.69
CA ASN A 430 -2.78 -27.48 -10.16
C ASN A 430 -1.47 -27.08 -10.83
N LEU A 431 -0.45 -26.69 -10.07
CA LEU A 431 0.84 -26.24 -10.62
C LEU A 431 1.44 -27.29 -11.55
N THR A 432 1.50 -28.55 -11.10
CA THR A 432 2.07 -29.68 -11.87
C THR A 432 1.40 -29.84 -13.23
N ASP A 433 0.07 -29.86 -13.28
CA ASP A 433 -0.67 -30.03 -14.53
C ASP A 433 -0.42 -28.87 -15.50
N ARG A 434 -0.34 -27.64 -14.98
CA ARG A 434 -0.03 -26.45 -15.79
C ARG A 434 1.38 -26.50 -16.37
N LEU A 435 2.37 -26.85 -15.57
CA LEU A 435 3.75 -26.94 -16.03
C LEU A 435 3.92 -28.08 -17.05
N LEU A 436 3.28 -29.25 -16.83
CA LEU A 436 3.25 -30.34 -17.81
C LEU A 436 2.60 -29.96 -19.14
N ALA A 437 1.53 -29.16 -19.10
CA ALA A 437 0.90 -28.69 -20.33
C ALA A 437 1.85 -27.77 -21.14
N LEU A 438 2.61 -26.92 -20.45
CA LEU A 438 3.58 -26.02 -21.10
C LEU A 438 4.79 -26.77 -21.68
N THR A 439 5.35 -27.77 -20.96
CA THR A 439 6.46 -28.60 -21.50
C THR A 439 6.01 -29.39 -22.72
N ARG A 440 4.80 -29.96 -22.68
CA ARG A 440 4.23 -30.69 -23.85
C ARG A 440 4.01 -29.76 -25.05
N ALA A 441 3.50 -28.55 -24.81
CA ALA A 441 3.28 -27.56 -25.87
C ALA A 441 4.60 -27.14 -26.54
N ALA A 442 5.68 -27.02 -25.76
CA ALA A 442 7.01 -26.70 -26.25
C ALA A 442 7.77 -27.91 -26.84
N GLY A 443 7.28 -29.15 -26.66
CA GLY A 443 7.96 -30.34 -27.15
C GLY A 443 9.22 -30.74 -26.36
N VAL A 444 9.33 -30.35 -25.09
CA VAL A 444 10.47 -30.65 -24.21
C VAL A 444 10.10 -31.68 -23.14
N SER A 445 11.09 -32.49 -22.74
CA SER A 445 10.90 -33.43 -21.62
C SER A 445 10.90 -32.68 -20.28
N PRO A 446 9.98 -32.96 -19.36
CA PRO A 446 10.03 -32.44 -17.99
C PRO A 446 11.37 -32.72 -17.29
N THR A 447 12.07 -33.80 -17.63
CA THR A 447 13.38 -34.16 -17.05
C THR A 447 14.50 -33.18 -17.41
N CYS A 448 14.32 -32.39 -18.47
CA CYS A 448 15.25 -31.33 -18.89
C CYS A 448 14.91 -29.97 -18.28
N VAL A 449 13.84 -29.88 -17.48
CA VAL A 449 13.44 -28.67 -16.78
C VAL A 449 13.66 -28.86 -15.28
N LYS A 450 14.49 -28.02 -14.69
CA LYS A 450 14.77 -27.99 -13.26
C LYS A 450 14.00 -26.85 -12.61
N LEU A 451 13.30 -27.11 -11.53
CA LEU A 451 12.56 -26.12 -10.77
C LEU A 451 13.38 -25.73 -9.54
N GLU A 452 13.65 -24.46 -9.39
CA GLU A 452 14.41 -23.91 -8.29
C GLU A 452 13.47 -23.37 -7.23
N ILE A 453 13.64 -23.82 -6.00
CA ILE A 453 12.77 -23.53 -4.86
C ILE A 453 13.65 -23.00 -3.74
N THR A 454 13.36 -21.79 -3.27
CA THR A 454 14.11 -21.17 -2.18
C THR A 454 13.84 -21.86 -0.84
N GLU A 455 14.81 -21.79 0.07
CA GLU A 455 14.69 -22.32 1.42
C GLU A 455 13.45 -21.79 2.16
N GLY A 456 13.17 -20.48 2.07
CA GLY A 456 12.02 -19.84 2.70
C GLY A 456 10.66 -20.33 2.20
N ALA A 457 10.58 -20.87 0.99
CA ALA A 457 9.33 -21.43 0.46
C ALA A 457 8.87 -22.69 1.22
N LEU A 458 9.77 -23.35 1.96
CA LEU A 458 9.47 -24.55 2.73
C LEU A 458 8.93 -24.25 4.14
N GLU A 459 8.90 -23.00 4.57
CA GLU A 459 8.45 -22.60 5.91
C GLU A 459 6.92 -22.55 6.03
N GLN A 460 6.22 -22.27 4.95
CA GLN A 460 4.77 -22.08 4.92
C GLN A 460 4.07 -23.37 4.50
N GLU A 461 2.95 -23.70 5.15
CA GLU A 461 2.04 -24.82 4.78
C GLU A 461 2.76 -26.09 4.26
N PHE A 462 3.74 -26.57 5.00
CA PHE A 462 4.66 -27.62 4.57
C PHE A 462 3.97 -28.84 3.93
N ASP A 463 2.85 -29.29 4.46
CA ASP A 463 2.14 -30.47 3.91
C ASP A 463 1.58 -30.19 2.51
N THR A 464 1.08 -28.98 2.25
CA THR A 464 0.60 -28.58 0.93
C THR A 464 1.76 -28.48 -0.06
N VAL A 465 2.84 -27.79 0.34
CA VAL A 465 4.06 -27.66 -0.48
C VAL A 465 4.66 -29.01 -0.80
N ARG A 466 4.77 -29.91 0.18
CA ARG A 466 5.27 -31.27 0.00
C ARG A 466 4.46 -32.06 -1.03
N ALA A 467 3.13 -32.02 -0.93
CA ALA A 467 2.26 -32.73 -1.90
C ALA A 467 2.46 -32.23 -3.34
N VAL A 468 2.66 -30.90 -3.52
CA VAL A 468 2.94 -30.33 -4.84
C VAL A 468 4.32 -30.74 -5.34
N ILE A 469 5.33 -30.71 -4.47
CA ILE A 469 6.71 -31.15 -4.77
C ILE A 469 6.72 -32.63 -5.21
N ASP A 470 6.07 -33.53 -4.46
CA ASP A 470 5.97 -34.95 -4.80
C ASP A 470 5.32 -35.15 -6.17
N ASN A 471 4.26 -34.41 -6.50
CA ASN A 471 3.62 -34.45 -7.81
C ASN A 471 4.54 -33.96 -8.94
N LEU A 472 5.31 -32.88 -8.70
CA LEU A 472 6.25 -32.35 -9.68
C LEU A 472 7.34 -33.38 -10.02
N VAL A 473 7.90 -34.05 -9.01
CA VAL A 473 8.91 -35.10 -9.22
C VAL A 473 8.29 -36.32 -9.89
N ALA A 474 7.10 -36.74 -9.50
CA ALA A 474 6.36 -37.84 -10.17
C ALA A 474 6.08 -37.51 -11.64
N ALA A 475 5.90 -36.25 -12.00
CA ALA A 475 5.74 -35.76 -13.37
C ALA A 475 7.06 -35.71 -14.16
N GLY A 476 8.22 -35.92 -13.51
CA GLY A 476 9.54 -35.99 -14.12
C GLY A 476 10.36 -34.72 -14.03
N PHE A 477 9.89 -33.67 -13.34
CA PHE A 477 10.69 -32.47 -13.09
C PHE A 477 11.82 -32.75 -12.10
N SER A 478 12.99 -32.15 -12.31
CA SER A 478 14.08 -32.12 -11.35
C SER A 478 13.93 -30.91 -10.43
N LEU A 479 14.31 -31.05 -9.15
CA LEU A 479 14.20 -29.97 -8.18
C LEU A 479 15.57 -29.53 -7.67
N ALA A 480 15.79 -28.25 -7.57
CA ALA A 480 16.93 -27.62 -6.93
C ALA A 480 16.49 -26.81 -5.70
N LEU A 481 17.23 -26.95 -4.61
CA LEU A 481 17.07 -26.08 -3.46
C LEU A 481 17.99 -24.87 -3.63
N ASP A 482 17.40 -23.70 -3.65
CA ASP A 482 18.08 -22.43 -3.90
C ASP A 482 18.30 -21.60 -2.64
N ASP A 483 19.29 -20.70 -2.67
CA ASP A 483 19.68 -19.81 -1.57
C ASP A 483 20.00 -20.53 -0.24
N PHE A 484 20.48 -21.75 -0.28
CA PHE A 484 20.70 -22.53 0.93
C PHE A 484 21.79 -21.93 1.84
N GLY A 485 21.40 -21.73 3.11
CA GLY A 485 22.26 -21.21 4.16
C GLY A 485 22.00 -19.75 4.54
N LYS A 486 21.08 -19.06 3.86
CA LYS A 486 20.61 -17.72 4.26
C LYS A 486 19.44 -17.74 5.24
N GLY A 487 18.69 -18.86 5.30
CA GLY A 487 17.45 -18.99 6.06
C GLY A 487 17.63 -19.76 7.38
N HIS A 488 16.50 -19.95 8.06
CA HIS A 488 16.37 -20.71 9.30
C HIS A 488 15.63 -22.04 9.10
N SER A 489 15.55 -22.55 7.86
CA SER A 489 14.80 -23.77 7.61
C SER A 489 15.37 -24.98 8.35
N SER A 490 14.47 -25.79 8.85
CA SER A 490 14.84 -27.07 9.47
C SER A 490 15.48 -27.99 8.43
N LEU A 491 16.71 -28.39 8.63
CA LEU A 491 17.42 -29.39 7.81
C LEU A 491 16.57 -30.67 7.63
N GLU A 492 15.72 -31.00 8.61
CA GLU A 492 14.77 -32.11 8.57
C GLU A 492 13.79 -32.00 7.40
N ARG A 493 13.28 -30.80 7.13
CA ARG A 493 12.36 -30.55 5.99
C ARG A 493 13.07 -30.77 4.66
N VAL A 494 14.30 -30.25 4.53
CA VAL A 494 15.10 -30.43 3.31
C VAL A 494 15.38 -31.90 3.04
N ILE A 495 15.76 -32.68 4.07
CA ILE A 495 16.03 -34.11 3.96
C ILE A 495 14.78 -34.90 3.55
N SER A 496 13.59 -34.46 3.95
CA SER A 496 12.32 -35.15 3.67
C SER A 496 11.78 -34.91 2.27
N LEU A 497 12.39 -34.01 1.48
CA LEU A 497 11.92 -33.62 0.13
C LEU A 497 12.87 -34.15 -0.95
N PRO A 498 12.35 -34.53 -2.13
CA PRO A 498 13.10 -35.17 -3.20
C PRO A 498 13.87 -34.19 -4.08
N PHE A 499 14.72 -33.36 -3.47
CA PHE A 499 15.64 -32.50 -4.21
C PHE A 499 16.73 -33.33 -4.91
N SER A 500 17.29 -32.84 -6.01
CA SER A 500 18.38 -33.44 -6.76
C SER A 500 19.65 -32.55 -6.78
N LEU A 501 19.47 -31.25 -6.52
CA LEU A 501 20.53 -30.25 -6.56
C LEU A 501 20.42 -29.31 -5.36
N LEU A 502 21.56 -28.93 -4.80
CA LEU A 502 21.73 -27.90 -3.79
C LEU A 502 22.52 -26.75 -4.39
N LYS A 503 21.98 -25.55 -4.47
CA LYS A 503 22.66 -24.32 -4.89
C LYS A 503 23.18 -23.60 -3.65
N VAL A 504 24.49 -23.33 -3.65
CA VAL A 504 25.18 -22.64 -2.55
C VAL A 504 25.34 -21.19 -2.93
N ASP A 505 24.75 -20.32 -2.10
CA ASP A 505 24.68 -18.88 -2.36
C ASP A 505 26.05 -18.22 -2.53
N ARG A 506 26.08 -17.25 -3.43
CA ARG A 506 27.25 -16.45 -3.79
C ARG A 506 27.98 -15.82 -2.61
N SER A 507 27.26 -15.43 -1.54
CA SER A 507 27.86 -14.79 -0.37
C SER A 507 28.90 -15.66 0.34
N PHE A 508 28.77 -16.99 0.27
CA PHE A 508 29.75 -17.93 0.78
C PHE A 508 30.90 -18.14 -0.22
N VAL A 509 30.57 -18.26 -1.51
CA VAL A 509 31.57 -18.48 -2.56
C VAL A 509 32.52 -17.28 -2.72
N TRP A 510 32.01 -16.05 -2.58
CA TRP A 510 32.86 -14.84 -2.64
C TRP A 510 33.89 -14.72 -1.52
N GLN A 511 33.68 -15.44 -0.42
CA GLN A 511 34.61 -15.48 0.70
C GLN A 511 35.68 -16.60 0.54
N THR A 512 35.74 -17.22 -0.62
CA THR A 512 36.73 -18.28 -0.93
C THR A 512 37.81 -17.79 -1.91
N PRO A 513 38.97 -18.43 -1.95
CA PRO A 513 39.55 -19.29 -0.94
C PRO A 513 40.07 -18.49 0.26
N GLY A 514 40.08 -19.13 1.46
CA GLY A 514 40.79 -18.60 2.65
C GLY A 514 39.98 -17.69 3.58
N GLY A 515 38.74 -17.33 3.27
CA GLY A 515 37.81 -16.60 4.15
C GLY A 515 36.93 -17.54 4.99
N PRO A 516 36.10 -17.00 5.91
CA PRO A 516 35.20 -17.81 6.75
C PRO A 516 34.18 -18.61 5.95
N GLY A 517 33.81 -18.16 4.76
CA GLY A 517 32.91 -18.87 3.85
C GLY A 517 33.48 -20.17 3.31
N ALA A 518 34.82 -20.33 3.25
CA ALA A 518 35.45 -21.57 2.79
C ALA A 518 35.01 -22.80 3.57
N ALA A 519 35.01 -22.73 4.92
CA ALA A 519 34.56 -23.82 5.74
C ALA A 519 33.08 -24.17 5.57
N VAL A 520 32.25 -23.16 5.25
CA VAL A 520 30.81 -23.36 4.94
C VAL A 520 30.68 -24.10 3.61
N VAL A 521 31.36 -23.63 2.58
CA VAL A 521 31.34 -24.23 1.23
C VAL A 521 31.81 -25.70 1.27
N GLU A 522 32.92 -26.01 2.00
CA GLU A 522 33.38 -27.37 2.22
C GLU A 522 32.38 -28.25 2.97
N SER A 523 31.69 -27.68 3.96
CA SER A 523 30.70 -28.40 4.75
C SER A 523 29.45 -28.72 3.95
N LEU A 524 29.00 -27.78 3.12
CA LEU A 524 27.81 -27.92 2.30
C LEU A 524 27.97 -28.96 1.20
N VAL A 525 29.15 -29.10 0.59
CA VAL A 525 29.38 -30.18 -0.39
C VAL A 525 29.39 -31.54 0.24
N LYS A 526 29.92 -31.67 1.48
CA LYS A 526 29.88 -32.93 2.23
C LYS A 526 28.44 -33.29 2.65
N LEU A 527 27.66 -32.28 3.06
CA LEU A 527 26.26 -32.43 3.38
C LEU A 527 25.47 -32.91 2.15
N SER A 528 25.63 -32.22 1.02
CA SER A 528 24.94 -32.58 -0.23
C SER A 528 25.26 -34.01 -0.64
N SER A 529 26.53 -34.40 -0.58
CA SER A 529 26.97 -35.77 -0.88
C SER A 529 26.33 -36.81 0.05
N GLY A 530 26.25 -36.50 1.35
CA GLY A 530 25.58 -37.35 2.33
C GLY A 530 24.09 -37.53 2.07
N LEU A 531 23.46 -36.51 1.51
CA LEU A 531 22.04 -36.51 1.12
C LEU A 531 21.81 -37.02 -0.31
N LYS A 532 22.86 -37.40 -1.04
CA LYS A 532 22.83 -37.81 -2.45
C LYS A 532 22.32 -36.70 -3.39
N LEU A 533 22.61 -35.45 -3.05
CA LEU A 533 22.36 -34.27 -3.87
C LEU A 533 23.64 -33.86 -4.61
N HIS A 534 23.49 -33.32 -5.79
CA HIS A 534 24.58 -32.60 -6.43
C HIS A 534 24.72 -31.20 -5.81
N ALA A 535 25.95 -30.66 -5.80
CA ALA A 535 26.18 -29.30 -5.34
C ALA A 535 26.54 -28.38 -6.52
N LEU A 536 25.96 -27.18 -6.55
CA LEU A 536 26.26 -26.09 -7.46
C LEU A 536 26.74 -24.88 -6.65
N GLY A 537 27.90 -24.34 -7.01
CA GLY A 537 28.40 -23.08 -6.43
C GLY A 537 27.98 -21.88 -7.28
N GLU A 538 27.29 -20.92 -6.65
CA GLU A 538 26.88 -19.69 -7.30
C GLU A 538 27.89 -18.56 -7.15
N GLY A 539 27.80 -17.54 -8.02
CA GLY A 539 28.64 -16.35 -7.93
C GLY A 539 30.11 -16.60 -8.23
N VAL A 540 30.44 -17.58 -9.07
CA VAL A 540 31.80 -17.81 -9.53
C VAL A 540 32.23 -16.63 -10.40
N GLU A 541 33.17 -15.80 -9.92
CA GLU A 541 33.67 -14.61 -10.62
C GLU A 541 35.12 -14.72 -11.05
N THR A 542 35.87 -15.65 -10.45
CA THR A 542 37.30 -15.81 -10.68
C THR A 542 37.69 -17.27 -10.87
N ALA A 543 38.82 -17.51 -11.55
CA ALA A 543 39.43 -18.84 -11.67
C ALA A 543 39.78 -19.46 -10.30
N ALA A 544 40.04 -18.62 -9.28
CA ALA A 544 40.31 -19.08 -7.93
C ALA A 544 39.04 -19.68 -7.28
N HIS A 545 37.86 -19.04 -7.44
CA HIS A 545 36.59 -19.59 -7.01
C HIS A 545 36.30 -20.93 -7.70
N GLU A 546 36.45 -21.01 -9.01
CA GLU A 546 36.24 -22.26 -9.76
C GLU A 546 37.15 -23.39 -9.26
N THR A 547 38.45 -23.11 -9.13
CA THR A 547 39.43 -24.11 -8.65
C THR A 547 39.07 -24.58 -7.26
N PHE A 548 38.75 -23.67 -6.34
CA PHE A 548 38.35 -24.01 -4.97
C PHE A 548 37.10 -24.89 -4.93
N LEU A 549 36.04 -24.52 -5.67
CA LEU A 549 34.81 -25.32 -5.75
C LEU A 549 35.09 -26.72 -6.30
N ARG A 550 35.88 -26.85 -7.34
CA ARG A 550 36.24 -28.13 -7.96
C ARG A 550 37.03 -28.99 -6.97
N ASP A 551 38.01 -28.40 -6.28
CA ASP A 551 38.85 -29.12 -5.28
C ASP A 551 38.00 -29.57 -4.06
N CYS A 552 36.96 -28.83 -3.69
CA CYS A 552 36.00 -29.24 -2.67
C CYS A 552 35.04 -30.36 -3.14
N GLY A 553 34.94 -30.62 -4.44
CA GLY A 553 34.08 -31.66 -5.00
C GLY A 553 32.73 -31.18 -5.52
N TYR A 554 32.56 -29.87 -5.78
CA TYR A 554 31.37 -29.37 -6.50
C TYR A 554 31.39 -29.86 -7.93
N ILE A 555 30.21 -30.26 -8.41
CA ILE A 555 30.05 -30.76 -9.78
C ILE A 555 29.69 -29.62 -10.73
N TYR A 556 28.92 -28.64 -10.24
CA TYR A 556 28.42 -27.55 -11.06
C TYR A 556 28.82 -26.19 -10.51
N GLY A 557 29.00 -25.23 -11.45
CA GLY A 557 29.29 -23.85 -11.12
C GLY A 557 28.49 -22.89 -11.99
N GLN A 558 28.15 -21.76 -11.42
CA GLN A 558 27.44 -20.66 -12.07
C GLN A 558 28.00 -19.32 -11.62
N GLY A 559 28.19 -18.37 -12.52
CA GLY A 559 28.69 -17.05 -12.17
C GLY A 559 29.20 -16.26 -13.37
N TYR A 560 29.62 -15.02 -13.11
CA TYR A 560 30.06 -14.10 -14.15
C TYR A 560 31.38 -14.54 -14.81
N TYR A 561 32.13 -15.43 -14.19
CA TYR A 561 33.32 -16.04 -14.77
C TYR A 561 32.98 -16.85 -16.03
N TYR A 562 31.84 -17.52 -16.05
CA TYR A 562 31.38 -18.31 -17.22
C TYR A 562 30.50 -17.49 -18.15
N GLY A 563 29.78 -16.50 -17.63
CA GLY A 563 28.93 -15.60 -18.39
C GLY A 563 27.94 -14.86 -17.49
N LYS A 564 27.66 -13.62 -17.87
CA LYS A 564 26.51 -12.87 -17.28
C LYS A 564 25.21 -13.38 -17.89
N PRO A 565 24.07 -13.18 -17.22
CA PRO A 565 22.77 -13.41 -17.85
C PRO A 565 22.63 -12.60 -19.13
N VAL A 566 22.33 -13.26 -20.26
CA VAL A 566 22.17 -12.66 -21.57
C VAL A 566 20.88 -13.09 -22.23
N ALA A 567 20.42 -12.32 -23.22
CA ALA A 567 19.29 -12.71 -24.05
C ALA A 567 19.62 -13.99 -24.84
N ALA A 568 18.59 -14.74 -25.21
CA ALA A 568 18.76 -16.07 -25.82
C ALA A 568 19.65 -16.11 -27.04
N GLU A 569 19.58 -15.09 -27.88
CA GLU A 569 20.40 -14.93 -29.11
C GLU A 569 21.89 -14.73 -28.83
N ASN A 570 22.24 -14.27 -27.63
CA ASN A 570 23.63 -14.03 -27.22
C ASN A 570 24.15 -15.15 -26.29
N PHE A 571 23.35 -16.21 -26.03
CA PHE A 571 23.78 -17.30 -25.20
C PHE A 571 24.87 -18.15 -25.88
N PRO A 572 25.98 -18.48 -25.20
CA PRO A 572 27.10 -19.21 -25.77
C PRO A 572 26.79 -20.71 -25.90
N LEU A 573 25.80 -21.05 -26.72
CA LEU A 573 25.49 -22.43 -27.03
C LEU A 573 26.61 -23.03 -27.88
N ILE A 574 27.30 -24.04 -27.33
CA ILE A 574 28.34 -24.76 -28.11
C ILE A 574 27.59 -25.85 -28.90
N PRO A 575 27.68 -25.87 -30.25
CA PRO A 575 27.13 -26.98 -31.02
C PRO A 575 27.74 -28.29 -30.54
N GLY A 576 26.92 -29.33 -30.35
CA GLY A 576 27.40 -30.63 -29.94
C GLY A 576 28.44 -31.16 -30.92
N GLY A 577 29.67 -31.39 -30.44
CA GLY A 577 30.72 -32.01 -31.21
C GLY A 577 30.57 -33.53 -31.25
#